data_4313fdff1e5b351849a7adb39ecb4b7b
#
_entry.id   4313fdff1e5b351849a7adb39ecb4b7b
#
_cell.length_a   1.000
_cell.length_b   1.000
_cell.length_c   1.000
_cell.angle_alpha   90.00
_cell.angle_beta   90.00
_cell.angle_gamma   90.00
#
_symmetry.space_group_name_H-M   'P 1'
#
loop_
_entity.id
_entity.type
_entity.pdbx_description
1 polymer ?
#
loop_
_entity_poly.entity_id
_entity_poly.type
_entity_poly.pdbx_seq_one_letter_code
_entity_poly.pdbx_strand_id
1 'polypeptide(L)'
;MKEIFKSVLGTILIILFLAIIYTGLNSLQAETPEGKPPIYETPGLMEKPMYCGPTEFMLKTVTEEFNNEPLVVGKVITATGEVIAVLTVFVHKDKKFDMSVLMTMLDKDETCVLGYGKDLKFYEGE
;
A
#
# COMPACT_ATOMS: atom_id res chain seq x y z
N MET A 1 -52.98 12.36 -44.50
CA MET A 1 -52.32 13.07 -43.39
C MET A 1 -52.18 12.23 -42.11
N LYS A 2 -53.16 11.50 -41.68
CA LYS A 2 -53.05 10.66 -40.44
C LYS A 2 -52.01 9.56 -40.51
N GLU A 3 -51.81 8.95 -41.68
CA GLU A 3 -50.81 7.87 -41.86
C GLU A 3 -49.37 8.38 -41.83
N ILE A 4 -49.14 9.54 -42.43
CA ILE A 4 -47.80 10.17 -42.43
C ILE A 4 -47.41 10.59 -41.02
N PHE A 5 -48.36 11.10 -40.25
CA PHE A 5 -48.12 11.53 -38.86
C PHE A 5 -47.77 10.35 -37.96
N LYS A 6 -48.41 9.22 -38.12
CA LYS A 6 -48.09 7.98 -37.39
C LYS A 6 -46.68 7.46 -37.72
N SER A 7 -46.31 7.52 -38.99
CA SER A 7 -44.98 7.09 -39.43
C SER A 7 -43.87 7.99 -38.86
N VAL A 8 -44.07 9.31 -38.90
CA VAL A 8 -43.10 10.28 -38.37
C VAL A 8 -42.97 10.15 -36.84
N LEU A 9 -44.09 9.98 -36.15
CA LEU A 9 -44.09 9.78 -34.70
C LEU A 9 -43.38 8.51 -34.28
N GLY A 10 -43.58 7.40 -35.03
CA GLY A 10 -42.87 6.13 -34.79
C GLY A 10 -41.38 6.25 -34.97
N THR A 11 -40.94 6.96 -36.04
CA THR A 11 -39.51 7.17 -36.29
C THR A 11 -38.83 8.00 -35.18
N ILE A 12 -39.51 9.05 -34.70
CA ILE A 12 -38.98 9.87 -33.62
C ILE A 12 -38.86 9.06 -32.32
N LEU A 13 -39.81 8.19 -32.01
CA LEU A 13 -39.75 7.33 -30.83
C LEU A 13 -38.59 6.33 -30.91
N ILE A 14 -38.32 5.74 -32.07
CA ILE A 14 -37.21 4.84 -32.26
C ILE A 14 -35.86 5.56 -32.07
N ILE A 15 -35.70 6.75 -32.60
CA ILE A 15 -34.49 7.56 -32.46
C ILE A 15 -34.25 7.93 -30.99
N LEU A 16 -35.29 8.34 -30.26
CA LEU A 16 -35.23 8.63 -28.84
C LEU A 16 -34.84 7.39 -28.02
N PHE A 17 -35.38 6.22 -28.36
CA PHE A 17 -35.09 4.99 -27.66
C PHE A 17 -33.61 4.54 -27.89
N LEU A 18 -33.11 4.68 -29.11
CA LEU A 18 -31.73 4.43 -29.44
C LEU A 18 -30.77 5.40 -28.75
N ALA A 19 -31.13 6.66 -28.65
CA ALA A 19 -30.34 7.67 -27.92
C ALA A 19 -30.25 7.35 -26.43
N ILE A 20 -31.33 6.90 -25.80
CA ILE A 20 -31.34 6.49 -24.38
C ILE A 20 -30.46 5.24 -24.16
N ILE A 21 -30.54 4.27 -25.06
CA ILE A 21 -29.66 3.09 -24.99
C ILE A 21 -28.20 3.47 -25.15
N TYR A 22 -27.89 4.36 -26.10
CA TYR A 22 -26.53 4.80 -26.36
C TYR A 22 -25.92 5.59 -25.19
N THR A 23 -26.70 6.49 -24.57
CA THR A 23 -26.28 7.23 -23.37
C THR A 23 -26.20 6.31 -22.14
N GLY A 24 -27.12 5.35 -22.02
CA GLY A 24 -27.11 4.35 -20.95
C GLY A 24 -25.90 3.42 -21.03
N LEU A 25 -25.52 2.99 -22.23
CA LEU A 25 -24.30 2.17 -22.43
C LEU A 25 -23.02 2.94 -22.17
N ASN A 26 -22.96 4.22 -22.50
CA ASN A 26 -21.79 5.06 -22.19
C ASN A 26 -21.67 5.41 -20.71
N SER A 27 -22.78 5.45 -19.95
CA SER A 27 -22.74 5.63 -18.51
C SER A 27 -22.51 4.33 -17.75
N LEU A 28 -22.62 3.17 -18.43
CA LEU A 28 -22.22 1.86 -17.91
C LEU A 28 -20.76 1.50 -18.21
N GLN A 29 -20.02 2.30 -18.99
CA GLN A 29 -18.60 2.41 -18.73
C GLN A 29 -18.49 3.05 -17.34
N ALA A 30 -18.67 2.20 -16.34
CA ALA A 30 -18.19 2.49 -15.01
C ALA A 30 -16.82 3.10 -15.23
N GLU A 31 -16.68 4.38 -14.85
CA GLU A 31 -15.40 4.84 -14.43
C GLU A 31 -14.88 3.71 -13.55
N THR A 32 -14.02 2.90 -14.11
CA THR A 32 -13.09 2.16 -13.28
C THR A 32 -12.62 3.28 -12.37
N PRO A 33 -12.92 3.25 -11.07
CA PRO A 33 -12.31 4.24 -10.23
C PRO A 33 -10.88 4.19 -10.69
N GLU A 34 -10.27 5.34 -11.00
CA GLU A 34 -8.83 5.43 -11.08
C GLU A 34 -8.35 4.96 -9.72
N GLY A 35 -8.73 3.75 -9.46
CA GLY A 35 -8.34 2.92 -8.38
C GLY A 35 -6.88 2.79 -8.66
N LYS A 36 -6.11 3.41 -7.80
CA LYS A 36 -4.75 3.04 -7.53
C LYS A 36 -4.50 1.67 -8.14
N PRO A 37 -3.56 1.56 -9.10
CA PRO A 37 -3.28 0.27 -9.73
C PRO A 37 -3.21 -0.75 -8.61
N PRO A 38 -3.86 -1.90 -8.75
CA PRO A 38 -3.83 -2.90 -7.72
C PRO A 38 -2.36 -3.12 -7.38
N ILE A 39 -2.05 -2.98 -6.13
CA ILE A 39 -0.70 -2.98 -5.53
C ILE A 39 0.13 -4.21 -5.97
N TYR A 40 -0.45 -5.11 -6.81
CA TYR A 40 0.09 -6.41 -7.18
C TYR A 40 0.18 -6.71 -8.67
N GLU A 41 -0.13 -5.77 -9.57
CA GLU A 41 -0.06 -6.06 -11.02
C GLU A 41 1.36 -6.17 -11.55
N THR A 42 2.32 -5.60 -10.88
CA THR A 42 3.74 -5.84 -11.10
C THR A 42 4.42 -5.82 -9.75
N PRO A 43 5.20 -6.85 -9.39
CA PRO A 43 6.15 -6.73 -8.29
C PRO A 43 7.22 -5.73 -8.72
N GLY A 44 6.84 -4.47 -8.77
CA GLY A 44 7.72 -3.33 -8.92
C GLY A 44 8.29 -3.00 -7.55
N LEU A 45 9.55 -2.64 -7.51
CA LEU A 45 10.14 -2.00 -6.34
C LEU A 45 9.32 -0.75 -6.04
N MET A 46 8.46 -0.79 -5.03
CA MET A 46 7.85 0.42 -4.51
C MET A 46 8.97 1.23 -3.86
N GLU A 47 9.24 2.41 -4.38
CA GLU A 47 10.04 3.40 -3.68
C GLU A 47 9.25 3.85 -2.44
N LYS A 48 9.42 3.10 -1.37
CA LYS A 48 8.92 3.52 -0.07
C LYS A 48 9.94 4.49 0.50
N PRO A 49 9.56 5.70 0.91
CA PRO A 49 10.48 6.59 1.57
C PRO A 49 10.97 5.91 2.86
N MET A 50 12.20 5.43 2.83
CA MET A 50 12.88 4.89 3.99
C MET A 50 13.77 5.98 4.58
N TYR A 51 13.73 6.10 5.90
CA TYR A 51 14.62 6.99 6.61
C TYR A 51 15.87 6.19 7.00
N CYS A 52 17.01 6.51 6.38
CA CYS A 52 18.27 5.83 6.61
C CYS A 52 19.32 6.79 7.15
N GLY A 53 20.26 6.26 7.92
CA GLY A 53 21.37 7.00 8.47
C GLY A 53 22.47 6.08 9.04
N PRO A 54 23.55 6.66 9.58
CA PRO A 54 24.60 5.90 10.24
C PRO A 54 24.04 5.01 11.35
N THR A 55 24.47 3.77 11.42
CA THR A 55 23.91 2.76 12.33
C THR A 55 23.91 3.21 13.78
N GLU A 56 25.03 3.73 14.26
CA GLU A 56 25.14 4.19 15.66
C GLU A 56 24.14 5.30 15.97
N PHE A 57 24.00 6.27 15.08
CA PHE A 57 23.05 7.37 15.22
C PHE A 57 21.60 6.87 15.24
N MET A 58 21.25 6.00 14.31
CA MET A 58 19.89 5.47 14.19
C MET A 58 19.49 4.61 15.39
N LEU A 59 20.39 3.74 15.86
CA LEU A 59 20.15 2.91 17.04
C LEU A 59 20.03 3.76 18.29
N LYS A 60 20.90 4.76 18.46
CA LYS A 60 20.85 5.66 19.60
C LYS A 60 19.54 6.46 19.63
N THR A 61 19.10 6.99 18.51
CA THR A 61 17.82 7.69 18.39
C THR A 61 16.66 6.79 18.81
N VAL A 62 16.61 5.56 18.31
CA VAL A 62 15.51 4.64 18.63
C VAL A 62 15.53 4.21 20.10
N THR A 63 16.70 3.98 20.68
CA THR A 63 16.80 3.48 22.07
C THR A 63 16.72 4.59 23.12
N GLU A 64 17.34 5.73 22.88
CA GLU A 64 17.42 6.82 23.86
C GLU A 64 16.30 7.86 23.68
N GLU A 65 16.10 8.36 22.45
CA GLU A 65 15.10 9.42 22.21
C GLU A 65 13.67 8.87 22.16
N PHE A 66 13.48 7.73 21.49
CA PHE A 66 12.15 7.09 21.41
C PHE A 66 11.90 6.08 22.53
N ASN A 67 12.85 5.88 23.44
CA ASN A 67 12.73 4.97 24.56
C ASN A 67 12.27 3.55 24.19
N ASN A 68 12.82 3.03 23.10
CA ASN A 68 12.51 1.71 22.59
C ASN A 68 13.58 0.69 23.00
N GLU A 69 13.18 -0.56 23.16
CA GLU A 69 14.07 -1.69 23.39
C GLU A 69 13.89 -2.77 22.30
N PRO A 70 14.95 -3.50 21.94
CA PRO A 70 14.83 -4.55 20.95
C PRO A 70 14.00 -5.71 21.51
N LEU A 71 13.01 -6.16 20.72
CA LEU A 71 12.15 -7.28 21.04
C LEU A 71 12.53 -8.53 20.27
N VAL A 72 12.74 -8.40 18.95
CA VAL A 72 13.04 -9.51 18.05
C VAL A 72 14.12 -9.08 17.08
N VAL A 73 15.06 -9.98 16.83
CA VAL A 73 16.12 -9.80 15.85
C VAL A 73 16.08 -10.96 14.86
N GLY A 74 16.10 -10.65 13.57
CA GLY A 74 16.13 -11.61 12.49
C GLY A 74 17.21 -11.30 11.47
N LYS A 75 17.64 -12.33 10.73
CA LYS A 75 18.59 -12.16 9.63
C LYS A 75 17.83 -12.05 8.32
N VAL A 76 18.24 -11.12 7.47
CA VAL A 76 17.78 -11.03 6.09
C VAL A 76 18.79 -11.77 5.22
N ILE A 77 18.33 -12.82 4.55
CA ILE A 77 19.18 -13.69 3.73
C ILE A 77 18.76 -13.60 2.26
N THR A 78 19.73 -13.70 1.37
CA THR A 78 19.50 -13.83 -0.08
C THR A 78 18.98 -15.23 -0.42
N ALA A 79 18.52 -15.42 -1.65
CA ALA A 79 18.14 -16.74 -2.15
C ALA A 79 19.30 -17.76 -2.14
N THR A 80 20.54 -17.27 -2.12
CA THR A 80 21.77 -18.08 -2.02
C THR A 80 22.19 -18.38 -0.58
N GLY A 81 21.45 -17.88 0.43
CA GLY A 81 21.72 -18.09 1.85
C GLY A 81 22.70 -17.11 2.48
N GLU A 82 23.15 -16.10 1.77
CA GLU A 82 24.03 -15.06 2.29
C GLU A 82 23.25 -14.09 3.19
N VAL A 83 23.78 -13.77 4.36
CA VAL A 83 23.20 -12.78 5.27
C VAL A 83 23.62 -11.38 4.82
N ILE A 84 22.66 -10.55 4.43
CA ILE A 84 22.90 -9.20 3.90
C ILE A 84 22.52 -8.08 4.87
N ALA A 85 21.61 -8.35 5.79
CA ALA A 85 21.15 -7.38 6.76
C ALA A 85 20.61 -8.05 8.03
N VAL A 86 20.45 -7.26 9.06
CA VAL A 86 19.76 -7.65 10.30
C VAL A 86 18.48 -6.82 10.43
N LEU A 87 17.37 -7.50 10.61
CA LEU A 87 16.08 -6.88 10.90
C LEU A 87 15.85 -6.88 12.41
N THR A 88 15.58 -5.73 12.99
CA THR A 88 15.28 -5.61 14.41
C THR A 88 13.93 -4.95 14.62
N VAL A 89 13.09 -5.57 15.40
CA VAL A 89 11.84 -5.00 15.89
C VAL A 89 12.09 -4.44 17.27
N PHE A 90 11.83 -3.17 17.44
CA PHE A 90 11.89 -2.46 18.71
C PHE A 90 10.49 -2.17 19.22
N VAL A 91 10.30 -2.21 20.52
CA VAL A 91 9.05 -1.84 21.18
C VAL A 91 9.32 -0.74 22.20
N HIS A 92 8.38 0.14 22.40
CA HIS A 92 8.47 1.21 23.38
C HIS A 92 8.39 0.62 24.80
N LYS A 93 9.30 1.02 25.69
CA LYS A 93 9.38 0.46 27.06
C LYS A 93 8.11 0.65 27.88
N ASP A 94 7.48 1.80 27.74
CA ASP A 94 6.25 2.14 28.50
C ASP A 94 4.97 1.89 27.70
N LYS A 95 5.04 2.03 26.36
CA LYS A 95 3.93 1.82 25.43
C LYS A 95 4.17 0.54 24.64
N LYS A 96 4.01 -0.59 25.28
CA LYS A 96 4.36 -1.92 24.73
C LYS A 96 3.71 -2.27 23.39
N PHE A 97 2.75 -1.48 22.93
CA PHE A 97 2.07 -1.68 21.66
C PHE A 97 2.58 -0.75 20.54
N ASP A 98 3.52 0.13 20.85
CA ASP A 98 4.19 0.95 19.85
C ASP A 98 5.49 0.27 19.43
N MET A 99 5.72 0.14 18.13
CA MET A 99 6.90 -0.54 17.61
C MET A 99 7.59 0.24 16.49
N SER A 100 8.87 -0.05 16.32
CA SER A 100 9.66 0.38 15.17
C SER A 100 10.37 -0.83 14.57
N VAL A 101 10.47 -0.87 13.25
CA VAL A 101 11.19 -1.93 12.53
C VAL A 101 12.36 -1.31 11.81
N LEU A 102 13.56 -1.76 12.14
CA LEU A 102 14.80 -1.29 11.57
C LEU A 102 15.50 -2.41 10.80
N MET A 103 16.16 -2.03 9.71
CA MET A 103 17.03 -2.91 8.96
C MET A 103 18.45 -2.34 8.94
N THR A 104 19.39 -3.08 9.50
CA THR A 104 20.81 -2.71 9.53
C THR A 104 21.54 -3.48 8.46
N MET A 105 22.19 -2.77 7.55
CA MET A 105 22.99 -3.36 6.48
C MET A 105 24.33 -3.87 7.03
N LEU A 106 24.80 -5.03 6.55
CA LEU A 106 26.07 -5.60 7.02
C LEU A 106 27.28 -5.17 6.20
N ASP A 107 27.06 -4.74 4.97
CA ASP A 107 28.10 -4.32 4.04
C ASP A 107 28.48 -2.85 4.16
N LYS A 108 27.71 -2.07 4.88
CA LYS A 108 27.90 -0.62 5.08
C LYS A 108 27.34 -0.18 6.43
N ASP A 109 27.88 0.93 6.94
CA ASP A 109 27.39 1.56 8.17
C ASP A 109 26.08 2.33 7.92
N GLU A 110 25.01 1.58 7.71
CA GLU A 110 23.70 2.15 7.42
C GLU A 110 22.58 1.34 8.06
N THR A 111 21.69 2.03 8.73
CA THR A 111 20.45 1.47 9.27
C THR A 111 19.26 2.28 8.77
N CYS A 112 18.23 1.58 8.32
CA CYS A 112 17.01 2.18 7.79
C CYS A 112 15.81 1.83 8.66
N VAL A 113 14.93 2.81 8.89
CA VAL A 113 13.62 2.58 9.48
C VAL A 113 12.68 2.11 8.38
N LEU A 114 12.22 0.88 8.46
CA LEU A 114 11.26 0.30 7.52
C LEU A 114 9.83 0.72 7.83
N GLY A 115 9.55 0.99 9.09
CA GLY A 115 8.23 1.43 9.53
C GLY A 115 8.13 1.51 11.05
N TYR A 116 7.06 2.13 11.48
CA TYR A 116 6.66 2.15 12.88
C TYR A 116 5.15 1.92 12.94
N GLY A 117 4.72 1.28 14.00
CA GLY A 117 3.31 0.99 14.28
C GLY A 117 2.93 1.42 15.67
N LYS A 118 1.65 1.65 15.88
CA LYS A 118 1.04 1.93 17.17
C LYS A 118 -0.05 0.91 17.44
N ASP A 119 -0.34 0.71 18.71
CA ASP A 119 -1.45 -0.15 19.14
C ASP A 119 -1.38 -1.58 18.58
N LEU A 120 -0.19 -2.18 18.62
CA LEU A 120 0.01 -3.57 18.23
C LEU A 120 -0.98 -4.49 18.94
N LYS A 121 -1.63 -5.34 18.18
CA LYS A 121 -2.43 -6.44 18.71
C LYS A 121 -1.82 -7.76 18.25
N PHE A 122 -1.68 -8.69 19.16
CA PHE A 122 -1.32 -10.04 18.77
C PHE A 122 -2.49 -10.65 18.01
N TYR A 123 -2.20 -11.26 16.87
CA TYR A 123 -3.19 -12.03 16.13
C TYR A 123 -3.40 -13.34 16.91
N GLU A 124 -4.54 -13.45 17.56
CA GLU A 124 -5.02 -14.73 18.10
C GLU A 124 -5.71 -15.42 16.95
N GLY A 125 -5.02 -16.38 16.31
CA GLY A 125 -5.56 -17.14 15.19
C GLY A 125 -6.86 -17.83 15.58
N GLU A 126 -7.80 -17.90 14.60
CA GLU A 126 -9.02 -18.70 14.72
C GLU A 126 -8.69 -20.20 14.83
#